data_48aa0dcf5de9b37593f8b4060f9324bf
#
_entry.id   48aa0dcf5de9b37593f8b4060f9324bf
#
_cell.length_a   1.000
_cell.length_b   1.000
_cell.length_c   1.000
_cell.angle_alpha   90.00
_cell.angle_beta   90.00
_cell.angle_gamma   90.00
#
_symmetry.space_group_name_H-M   'P 1'
#
loop_
_entity.id
_entity.type
_entity.pdbx_description
1 polymer ?
#
loop_
_entity_poly.entity_id
_entity_poly.type
_entity_poly.pdbx_seq_one_letter_code
_entity_poly.pdbx_strand_id
1 'polypeptide(L)'
;MIGTLQSLRFIFVMMIFMSHFAYRDICAFDAGGDCGVAFFFILSGFVCSLGYGQRIREGVFHYGDFLWKRLKKLYPLHLLCLLFFLFVSQTTLDLKVLTNALLLQSWVPAPEWYFSCNKVSWFLSSLLFCYVVFPFVYRHLSRYLTLAVLLAYAAICLLIPYNQVNAILYVFPLVRFVDFYLGILLCQFYERKPSMDARNWMEVLLIVFLFLALAVYPFMDAKLRNAPLFWLVLLPMILVFAQESGTVSRLLKSRPMLFLGSLTMPLFLTHQMLIGILLRRLPEIPAMLMLAVCIFVILMISWGVQIIISRLIRL
;
A
#
# COMPACT_ATOMS: atom_id res chain seq x y z
N MET A 1 11.07 9.63 -11.08
CA MET A 1 9.98 9.28 -10.11
C MET A 1 9.26 10.57 -9.80
N ILE A 2 7.94 10.60 -9.79
CA ILE A 2 7.14 11.78 -9.49
C ILE A 2 7.27 12.09 -7.99
N GLY A 3 7.82 13.26 -7.64
CA GLY A 3 8.20 13.62 -6.27
C GLY A 3 6.99 13.72 -5.33
N THR A 4 5.90 14.33 -5.78
CA THR A 4 4.65 14.45 -5.01
C THR A 4 4.09 13.08 -4.62
N LEU A 5 4.07 12.12 -5.55
CA LEU A 5 3.59 10.76 -5.28
C LEU A 5 4.52 10.01 -4.31
N GLN A 6 5.82 10.30 -4.32
CA GLN A 6 6.75 9.76 -3.32
C GLN A 6 6.40 10.28 -1.93
N SER A 7 6.12 11.55 -1.77
CA SER A 7 5.78 12.16 -0.48
C SER A 7 4.39 11.75 0.01
N LEU A 8 3.42 11.62 -0.89
CA LEU A 8 2.09 11.08 -0.53
C LEU A 8 2.17 9.68 0.07
N ARG A 9 3.13 8.84 -0.38
CA ARG A 9 3.33 7.50 0.23
C ARG A 9 3.61 7.60 1.73
N PHE A 10 4.33 8.63 2.19
CA PHE A 10 4.55 8.83 3.62
C PHE A 10 3.25 9.16 4.35
N ILE A 11 2.42 10.05 3.80
CA ILE A 11 1.14 10.40 4.41
C ILE A 11 0.25 9.16 4.55
N PHE A 12 0.10 8.39 3.48
CA PHE A 12 -0.75 7.20 3.50
C PHE A 12 -0.19 6.05 4.36
N VAL A 13 1.14 5.90 4.48
CA VAL A 13 1.67 4.90 5.42
C VAL A 13 1.51 5.34 6.88
N MET A 14 1.51 6.65 7.17
CA MET A 14 1.18 7.15 8.51
C MET A 14 -0.30 6.93 8.85
N MET A 15 -1.21 7.00 7.86
CA MET A 15 -2.61 6.63 8.06
C MET A 15 -2.74 5.13 8.39
N ILE A 16 -1.98 4.24 7.71
CA ILE A 16 -1.90 2.82 8.05
C ILE A 16 -1.28 2.60 9.45
N PHE A 17 -0.24 3.34 9.80
CA PHE A 17 0.32 3.29 11.15
C PHE A 17 -0.74 3.62 12.20
N MET A 18 -1.52 4.69 12.01
CA MET A 18 -2.59 5.09 12.93
C MET A 18 -3.73 4.07 13.01
N SER A 19 -3.97 3.27 11.97
CA SER A 19 -4.96 2.17 12.03
C SER A 19 -4.49 0.97 12.88
N HIS A 20 -3.20 0.87 13.14
CA HIS A 20 -2.63 -0.17 14.01
C HIS A 20 -2.25 0.36 15.41
N PHE A 21 -2.37 1.66 15.63
CA PHE A 21 -2.11 2.27 16.93
C PHE A 21 -3.43 2.48 17.69
N ALA A 22 -3.63 1.65 18.72
CA ALA A 22 -4.72 1.83 19.69
C ALA A 22 -4.12 1.71 21.08
N TYR A 23 -4.28 2.75 21.88
CA TYR A 23 -3.73 2.79 23.23
C TYR A 23 -4.48 3.79 24.12
N ARG A 24 -5.04 3.29 25.25
CA ARG A 24 -5.87 4.09 26.17
C ARG A 24 -6.99 4.82 25.41
N ASP A 25 -7.03 6.14 25.47
CA ASP A 25 -8.06 6.98 24.85
C ASP A 25 -7.87 7.21 23.34
N ILE A 26 -6.78 6.68 22.74
CA ILE A 26 -6.53 6.75 21.30
C ILE A 26 -7.05 5.50 20.63
N CYS A 27 -8.10 5.64 19.83
CA CYS A 27 -8.68 4.58 19.02
C CYS A 27 -7.92 4.38 17.72
N ALA A 28 -7.95 3.14 17.20
CA ALA A 28 -7.42 2.83 15.88
C ALA A 28 -8.17 3.60 14.78
N PHE A 29 -7.44 4.09 13.78
CA PHE A 29 -7.98 4.84 12.65
C PHE A 29 -8.21 3.92 11.44
N ASP A 30 -9.18 3.01 11.54
CA ASP A 30 -9.44 1.95 10.53
C ASP A 30 -9.63 2.50 9.12
N ALA A 31 -10.37 3.60 8.97
CA ALA A 31 -10.55 4.28 7.68
C ALA A 31 -9.22 4.66 7.02
N GLY A 32 -8.23 5.06 7.81
CA GLY A 32 -6.88 5.37 7.34
C GLY A 32 -6.14 4.13 6.84
N GLY A 33 -6.35 2.99 7.48
CA GLY A 33 -5.79 1.70 7.06
C GLY A 33 -6.30 1.27 5.70
N ASP A 34 -7.61 1.21 5.53
CA ASP A 34 -8.27 0.80 4.28
C ASP A 34 -7.93 1.74 3.12
N CYS A 35 -7.99 3.06 3.37
CA CYS A 35 -7.62 4.09 2.41
C CYS A 35 -6.15 3.97 1.97
N GLY A 36 -5.24 3.83 2.94
CA GLY A 36 -3.81 3.71 2.69
C GLY A 36 -3.46 2.47 1.86
N VAL A 37 -4.08 1.32 2.17
CA VAL A 37 -3.89 0.07 1.42
C VAL A 37 -4.37 0.23 -0.03
N ALA A 38 -5.57 0.75 -0.26
CA ALA A 38 -6.09 1.01 -1.60
C ALA A 38 -5.17 1.96 -2.38
N PHE A 39 -4.70 3.05 -1.75
CA PHE A 39 -3.73 3.97 -2.35
C PHE A 39 -2.46 3.26 -2.83
N PHE A 40 -1.87 2.38 -2.02
CA PHE A 40 -0.63 1.69 -2.39
C PHE A 40 -0.79 0.71 -3.54
N PHE A 41 -1.92 -0.01 -3.63
CA PHE A 41 -2.21 -0.86 -4.80
C PHE A 41 -2.41 -0.03 -6.07
N ILE A 42 -3.25 1.01 -6.05
CA ILE A 42 -3.50 1.90 -7.18
C ILE A 42 -2.18 2.56 -7.64
N LEU A 43 -1.44 3.13 -6.70
CA LEU A 43 -0.16 3.76 -7.01
C LEU A 43 0.85 2.77 -7.60
N SER A 44 0.87 1.53 -7.12
CA SER A 44 1.78 0.50 -7.64
C SER A 44 1.45 0.15 -9.09
N GLY A 45 0.18 0.03 -9.44
CA GLY A 45 -0.28 -0.17 -10.83
C GLY A 45 0.10 1.01 -11.73
N PHE A 46 -0.14 2.24 -11.26
CA PHE A 46 0.22 3.47 -11.96
C PHE A 46 1.73 3.56 -12.25
N VAL A 47 2.55 3.39 -11.22
CA VAL A 47 4.03 3.49 -11.35
C VAL A 47 4.62 2.34 -12.15
N CYS A 48 4.06 1.12 -12.09
CA CYS A 48 4.48 0.02 -12.96
C CYS A 48 4.20 0.34 -14.43
N SER A 49 3.01 0.84 -14.73
CA SER A 49 2.62 1.24 -16.08
C SER A 49 3.49 2.38 -16.62
N LEU A 50 3.70 3.42 -15.82
CA LEU A 50 4.54 4.56 -16.18
C LEU A 50 5.99 4.15 -16.46
N GLY A 51 6.54 3.20 -15.69
CA GLY A 51 7.93 2.78 -15.82
C GLY A 51 8.18 1.71 -16.89
N TYR A 52 7.17 0.91 -17.22
CA TYR A 52 7.35 -0.28 -18.08
C TYR A 52 6.33 -0.39 -19.21
N GLY A 53 5.25 0.39 -19.21
CA GLY A 53 4.18 0.27 -20.19
C GLY A 53 4.66 0.46 -21.63
N GLN A 54 5.49 1.47 -21.88
CA GLN A 54 6.07 1.69 -23.20
C GLN A 54 6.91 0.49 -23.67
N ARG A 55 7.78 -0.06 -22.81
CA ARG A 55 8.63 -1.22 -23.15
C ARG A 55 7.81 -2.46 -23.47
N ILE A 56 6.65 -2.64 -22.79
CA ILE A 56 5.74 -3.77 -23.08
C ILE A 56 5.10 -3.57 -24.45
N ARG A 57 4.67 -2.36 -24.80
CA ARG A 57 4.08 -2.03 -26.13
C ARG A 57 5.09 -2.23 -27.26
N GLU A 58 6.34 -1.85 -27.03
CA GLU A 58 7.43 -1.96 -28.01
C GLU A 58 8.04 -3.38 -28.12
N GLY A 59 7.61 -4.32 -27.28
CA GLY A 59 8.12 -5.70 -27.28
C GLY A 59 9.52 -5.89 -26.71
N VAL A 60 10.12 -4.83 -26.11
CA VAL A 60 11.47 -4.84 -25.51
C VAL A 60 11.47 -5.04 -23.99
N PHE A 61 10.37 -5.57 -23.47
CA PHE A 61 10.22 -5.81 -22.04
C PHE A 61 10.79 -7.17 -21.63
N HIS A 62 11.71 -7.17 -20.67
CA HIS A 62 12.29 -8.38 -20.08
C HIS A 62 11.61 -8.70 -18.74
N TYR A 63 10.80 -9.76 -18.73
CA TYR A 63 10.00 -10.16 -17.56
C TYR A 63 10.87 -10.50 -16.33
N GLY A 64 11.93 -11.29 -16.54
CA GLY A 64 12.84 -11.69 -15.46
C GLY A 64 13.48 -10.48 -14.75
N ASP A 65 13.99 -9.52 -15.54
CA ASP A 65 14.61 -8.30 -14.99
C ASP A 65 13.59 -7.43 -14.21
N PHE A 66 12.38 -7.34 -14.72
CA PHE A 66 11.31 -6.63 -14.04
C PHE A 66 11.00 -7.26 -12.69
N LEU A 67 10.71 -8.55 -12.67
CA LEU A 67 10.35 -9.27 -11.46
C LEU A 67 11.50 -9.29 -10.45
N TRP A 68 12.74 -9.52 -10.92
CA TRP A 68 13.93 -9.46 -10.08
C TRP A 68 14.12 -8.09 -9.41
N LYS A 69 13.95 -6.98 -10.14
CA LYS A 69 14.01 -5.63 -9.58
C LYS A 69 12.96 -5.39 -8.50
N ARG A 70 11.76 -5.97 -8.64
CA ARG A 70 10.71 -5.89 -7.62
C ARG A 70 11.06 -6.72 -6.40
N LEU A 71 11.46 -7.97 -6.59
CA LEU A 71 11.88 -8.86 -5.51
C LEU A 71 13.09 -8.30 -4.74
N LYS A 72 14.13 -7.86 -5.44
CA LYS A 72 15.33 -7.26 -4.81
C LYS A 72 15.00 -6.08 -3.90
N LYS A 73 13.91 -5.36 -4.19
CA LYS A 73 13.46 -4.22 -3.38
C LYS A 73 12.60 -4.62 -2.18
N LEU A 74 11.77 -5.66 -2.30
CA LEU A 74 10.78 -6.04 -1.29
C LEU A 74 11.27 -7.15 -0.36
N TYR A 75 11.87 -8.16 -0.95
CA TYR A 75 12.12 -9.45 -0.31
C TYR A 75 13.18 -9.42 0.79
N PRO A 76 14.32 -8.72 0.65
CA PRO A 76 15.33 -8.68 1.73
C PRO A 76 14.77 -8.10 3.03
N LEU A 77 13.99 -7.03 2.95
CA LEU A 77 13.37 -6.43 4.13
C LEU A 77 12.27 -7.32 4.71
N HIS A 78 11.47 -7.95 3.86
CA HIS A 78 10.47 -8.91 4.32
C HIS A 78 11.11 -10.07 5.11
N LEU A 79 12.16 -10.68 4.57
CA LEU A 79 12.87 -11.76 5.26
C LEU A 79 13.50 -11.28 6.57
N LEU A 80 14.08 -10.08 6.60
CA LEU A 80 14.63 -9.51 7.82
C LEU A 80 13.55 -9.37 8.90
N CYS A 81 12.37 -8.85 8.54
CA CYS A 81 11.24 -8.74 9.46
C CYS A 81 10.70 -10.11 9.89
N LEU A 82 10.67 -11.09 9.01
CA LEU A 82 10.26 -12.45 9.34
C LEU A 82 11.24 -13.10 10.33
N LEU A 83 12.54 -13.01 10.08
CA LEU A 83 13.59 -13.53 10.99
C LEU A 83 13.51 -12.84 12.36
N PHE A 84 13.34 -11.51 12.38
CA PHE A 84 13.15 -10.77 13.62
C PHE A 84 11.91 -11.24 14.38
N PHE A 85 10.78 -11.44 13.68
CA PHE A 85 9.56 -11.99 14.28
C PHE A 85 9.82 -13.35 14.90
N LEU A 86 10.42 -14.30 14.17
CA LEU A 86 10.75 -15.64 14.67
C LEU A 86 11.64 -15.60 15.90
N PHE A 87 12.64 -14.73 15.90
CA PHE A 87 13.53 -14.54 17.03
C PHE A 87 12.80 -14.02 18.29
N VAL A 88 11.91 -13.02 18.11
CA VAL A 88 11.18 -12.41 19.25
C VAL A 88 10.07 -13.30 19.76
N SER A 89 9.35 -13.98 18.87
CA SER A 89 8.18 -14.81 19.22
C SER A 89 8.53 -16.23 19.61
N GLN A 90 9.79 -16.66 19.36
CA GLN A 90 10.24 -18.06 19.57
C GLN A 90 9.34 -19.08 18.87
N THR A 91 8.72 -18.68 17.74
CA THR A 91 7.80 -19.52 16.97
C THR A 91 8.58 -20.64 16.26
N THR A 92 8.06 -21.85 16.31
CA THR A 92 8.61 -23.00 15.57
C THR A 92 8.37 -22.84 14.05
N LEU A 93 9.27 -23.42 13.27
CA LEU A 93 9.11 -23.43 11.80
C LEU A 93 7.97 -24.37 11.43
N ASP A 94 6.89 -23.79 10.94
CA ASP A 94 5.70 -24.48 10.47
C ASP A 94 5.32 -24.06 9.04
N LEU A 95 4.21 -24.61 8.53
CA LEU A 95 3.73 -24.29 7.18
C LEU A 95 3.33 -22.81 7.05
N LYS A 96 2.89 -22.15 8.12
CA LYS A 96 2.56 -20.72 8.10
C LYS A 96 3.81 -19.86 7.93
N VAL A 97 4.90 -20.23 8.58
CA VAL A 97 6.21 -19.55 8.38
C VAL A 97 6.69 -19.74 6.92
N LEU A 98 6.57 -20.95 6.38
CA LEU A 98 6.95 -21.22 4.99
C LEU A 98 6.12 -20.42 4.01
N THR A 99 4.80 -20.37 4.15
CA THR A 99 3.92 -19.58 3.27
C THR A 99 4.20 -18.09 3.39
N ASN A 100 4.53 -17.59 4.60
CA ASN A 100 4.99 -16.21 4.79
C ASN A 100 6.33 -15.95 4.08
N ALA A 101 7.30 -16.84 4.25
CA ALA A 101 8.60 -16.71 3.59
C ALA A 101 8.44 -16.64 2.05
N LEU A 102 7.53 -17.40 1.48
CA LEU A 102 7.24 -17.43 0.04
C LEU A 102 6.24 -16.34 -0.43
N LEU A 103 5.72 -15.52 0.49
CA LEU A 103 4.67 -14.51 0.20
C LEU A 103 3.41 -15.15 -0.42
N LEU A 104 2.97 -16.31 0.12
CA LEU A 104 1.78 -17.05 -0.31
C LEU A 104 0.64 -17.02 0.72
N GLN A 105 0.86 -16.45 1.90
CA GLN A 105 -0.09 -16.49 3.02
C GLN A 105 -1.45 -15.85 2.71
N SER A 106 -1.52 -14.86 1.81
CA SER A 106 -2.77 -14.17 1.43
C SER A 106 -3.68 -14.99 0.52
N TRP A 107 -3.20 -16.12 0.01
CA TRP A 107 -4.01 -17.02 -0.81
C TRP A 107 -4.90 -17.95 0.01
N VAL A 108 -4.64 -18.07 1.30
CA VAL A 108 -5.45 -18.84 2.22
C VAL A 108 -6.41 -17.86 2.92
N PRO A 109 -7.73 -17.91 2.68
CA PRO A 109 -8.70 -16.93 3.19
C PRO A 109 -9.07 -17.19 4.67
N ALA A 110 -8.06 -17.40 5.52
CA ALA A 110 -8.19 -17.63 6.95
C ALA A 110 -7.27 -16.69 7.74
N PRO A 111 -7.78 -15.93 8.73
CA PRO A 111 -7.02 -14.91 9.47
C PRO A 111 -5.72 -15.41 10.08
N GLU A 112 -5.72 -16.62 10.58
CA GLU A 112 -4.55 -17.27 11.18
C GLU A 112 -3.45 -17.61 10.16
N TRP A 113 -3.73 -17.53 8.85
CA TRP A 113 -2.77 -17.67 7.77
C TRP A 113 -2.32 -16.32 7.25
N TYR A 114 -3.25 -15.49 6.73
CA TYR A 114 -2.85 -14.24 6.10
C TYR A 114 -2.33 -13.19 7.07
N PHE A 115 -2.65 -13.28 8.37
CA PHE A 115 -2.08 -12.46 9.42
C PHE A 115 -1.02 -13.19 10.26
N SER A 116 -0.50 -14.33 9.81
CA SER A 116 0.59 -15.02 10.49
C SER A 116 1.90 -14.24 10.44
N CYS A 117 2.78 -14.47 11.38
CA CYS A 117 4.09 -13.86 11.50
C CYS A 117 4.01 -12.31 11.52
N ASN A 118 4.58 -11.64 10.55
CA ASN A 118 4.44 -10.19 10.40
C ASN A 118 3.09 -9.89 9.74
N LYS A 119 2.10 -9.49 10.52
CA LYS A 119 0.71 -9.33 10.06
C LYS A 119 0.56 -8.44 8.82
N VAL A 120 1.37 -7.36 8.68
CA VAL A 120 1.28 -6.45 7.53
C VAL A 120 1.85 -7.05 6.24
N SER A 121 2.58 -8.16 6.31
CA SER A 121 3.21 -8.79 5.14
C SER A 121 2.22 -9.41 4.15
N TRP A 122 0.95 -9.60 4.54
CA TRP A 122 -0.11 -10.00 3.61
C TRP A 122 -0.18 -9.09 2.38
N PHE A 123 0.03 -7.79 2.59
CA PHE A 123 0.06 -6.81 1.52
C PHE A 123 1.14 -7.13 0.47
N LEU A 124 2.33 -7.57 0.91
CA LEU A 124 3.40 -7.96 -0.01
C LEU A 124 3.06 -9.21 -0.82
N SER A 125 2.37 -10.18 -0.21
CA SER A 125 1.88 -11.37 -0.90
C SER A 125 0.93 -11.00 -2.04
N SER A 126 -0.06 -10.15 -1.78
CA SER A 126 -1.01 -9.67 -2.78
C SER A 126 -0.35 -8.76 -3.82
N LEU A 127 0.60 -7.93 -3.42
CA LEU A 127 1.35 -7.07 -4.33
C LEU A 127 2.29 -7.84 -5.25
N LEU A 128 2.92 -8.91 -4.75
CA LEU A 128 3.76 -9.78 -5.57
C LEU A 128 2.93 -10.43 -6.70
N PHE A 129 1.74 -10.92 -6.39
CA PHE A 129 0.82 -11.41 -7.42
C PHE A 129 0.53 -10.34 -8.48
N CYS A 130 0.23 -9.10 -8.06
CA CYS A 130 0.01 -8.00 -9.00
C CYS A 130 1.21 -7.78 -9.93
N TYR A 131 2.43 -7.86 -9.42
CA TYR A 131 3.63 -7.74 -10.25
C TYR A 131 3.81 -8.91 -11.22
N VAL A 132 3.54 -10.15 -10.78
CA VAL A 132 3.61 -11.35 -11.66
C VAL A 132 2.64 -11.21 -12.83
N VAL A 133 1.42 -10.76 -12.60
CA VAL A 133 0.35 -10.71 -13.60
C VAL A 133 0.41 -9.45 -14.47
N PHE A 134 1.03 -8.36 -13.96
CA PHE A 134 1.05 -7.04 -14.59
C PHE A 134 1.40 -7.04 -16.09
N PRO A 135 2.51 -7.64 -16.55
CA PRO A 135 2.89 -7.54 -17.95
C PRO A 135 1.92 -8.25 -18.90
N PHE A 136 1.32 -9.34 -18.43
CA PHE A 136 0.34 -10.11 -19.20
C PHE A 136 -0.96 -9.32 -19.36
N VAL A 137 -1.47 -8.76 -18.25
CA VAL A 137 -2.68 -7.94 -18.27
C VAL A 137 -2.46 -6.66 -19.06
N TYR A 138 -1.31 -5.98 -18.87
CA TYR A 138 -0.99 -4.75 -19.59
C TYR A 138 -0.97 -4.95 -21.11
N ARG A 139 -0.45 -6.08 -21.59
CA ARG A 139 -0.42 -6.43 -23.03
C ARG A 139 -1.81 -6.62 -23.62
N HIS A 140 -2.77 -7.14 -22.84
CA HIS A 140 -4.12 -7.48 -23.29
C HIS A 140 -5.18 -6.46 -22.83
N LEU A 141 -4.77 -5.25 -22.45
CA LEU A 141 -5.72 -4.22 -22.02
C LEU A 141 -6.73 -3.90 -23.12
N SER A 142 -8.00 -4.02 -22.77
CA SER A 142 -9.13 -3.71 -23.64
C SER A 142 -10.33 -3.26 -22.82
N ARG A 143 -11.28 -2.59 -23.48
CA ARG A 143 -12.56 -2.23 -22.83
C ARG A 143 -13.33 -3.45 -22.32
N TYR A 144 -13.24 -4.57 -23.03
CA TYR A 144 -13.91 -5.81 -22.62
C TYR A 144 -13.27 -6.43 -21.37
N LEU A 145 -11.95 -6.47 -21.31
CA LEU A 145 -11.23 -6.91 -20.09
C LEU A 145 -11.57 -6.00 -18.91
N THR A 146 -11.60 -4.68 -19.12
CA THR A 146 -11.95 -3.72 -18.06
C THR A 146 -13.38 -3.98 -17.56
N LEU A 147 -14.33 -4.14 -18.45
CA LEU A 147 -15.69 -4.45 -18.07
C LEU A 147 -15.79 -5.78 -17.33
N ALA A 148 -15.11 -6.82 -17.81
CA ALA A 148 -15.08 -8.13 -17.16
C ALA A 148 -14.50 -8.07 -15.74
N VAL A 149 -13.40 -7.34 -15.54
CA VAL A 149 -12.76 -7.16 -14.22
C VAL A 149 -13.71 -6.44 -13.27
N LEU A 150 -14.35 -5.35 -13.71
CA LEU A 150 -15.27 -4.57 -12.86
C LEU A 150 -16.56 -5.35 -12.55
N LEU A 151 -17.12 -6.06 -13.52
CA LEU A 151 -18.30 -6.91 -13.31
C LEU A 151 -17.98 -8.08 -12.37
N ALA A 152 -16.83 -8.73 -12.52
CA ALA A 152 -16.39 -9.78 -11.62
C ALA A 152 -16.22 -9.26 -10.18
N TYR A 153 -15.62 -8.08 -10.01
CA TYR A 153 -15.50 -7.44 -8.70
C TYR A 153 -16.87 -7.12 -8.09
N ALA A 154 -17.78 -6.53 -8.88
CA ALA A 154 -19.13 -6.23 -8.42
C ALA A 154 -19.89 -7.50 -8.03
N ALA A 155 -19.80 -8.56 -8.82
CA ALA A 155 -20.39 -9.86 -8.49
C ALA A 155 -19.84 -10.45 -7.20
N ILE A 156 -18.51 -10.37 -6.98
CA ILE A 156 -17.88 -10.80 -5.71
C ILE A 156 -18.44 -9.97 -4.55
N CYS A 157 -18.52 -8.65 -4.67
CA CYS A 157 -19.08 -7.78 -3.62
C CYS A 157 -20.54 -8.13 -3.29
N LEU A 158 -21.34 -8.46 -4.28
CA LEU A 158 -22.75 -8.84 -4.08
C LEU A 158 -22.88 -10.21 -3.41
N LEU A 159 -22.13 -11.19 -3.86
CA LEU A 159 -22.29 -12.60 -3.48
C LEU A 159 -21.59 -12.98 -2.18
N ILE A 160 -20.51 -12.27 -1.79
CA ILE A 160 -19.70 -12.65 -0.64
C ILE A 160 -20.45 -12.44 0.68
N PRO A 161 -20.43 -13.40 1.62
CA PRO A 161 -20.96 -13.23 2.96
C PRO A 161 -20.16 -12.19 3.76
N TYR A 162 -20.80 -11.47 4.68
CA TYR A 162 -20.16 -10.41 5.47
C TYR A 162 -19.00 -10.90 6.35
N ASN A 163 -19.06 -12.13 6.84
CA ASN A 163 -17.97 -12.74 7.62
C ASN A 163 -16.71 -13.03 6.81
N GLN A 164 -16.77 -12.99 5.47
CA GLN A 164 -15.63 -13.18 4.57
C GLN A 164 -15.11 -11.89 3.93
N VAL A 165 -15.73 -10.75 4.22
CA VAL A 165 -15.35 -9.45 3.62
C VAL A 165 -13.86 -9.18 3.80
N ASN A 166 -13.32 -9.32 5.01
CA ASN A 166 -11.90 -9.07 5.25
C ASN A 166 -11.00 -10.06 4.49
N ALA A 167 -11.33 -11.35 4.53
CA ALA A 167 -10.52 -12.37 3.87
C ALA A 167 -10.48 -12.18 2.35
N ILE A 168 -11.61 -11.86 1.73
CA ILE A 168 -11.75 -11.82 0.27
C ILE A 168 -11.60 -10.40 -0.29
N LEU A 169 -12.34 -9.40 0.22
CA LEU A 169 -12.28 -8.05 -0.36
C LEU A 169 -11.05 -7.26 0.10
N TYR A 170 -10.53 -7.55 1.31
CA TYR A 170 -9.40 -6.79 1.84
C TYR A 170 -8.04 -7.44 1.60
N VAL A 171 -7.94 -8.78 1.69
CA VAL A 171 -6.64 -9.48 1.67
C VAL A 171 -6.38 -10.24 0.38
N PHE A 172 -7.40 -10.87 -0.22
CA PHE A 172 -7.21 -11.86 -1.29
C PHE A 172 -6.58 -11.25 -2.56
N PRO A 173 -5.49 -11.85 -3.09
CA PRO A 173 -4.69 -11.24 -4.15
C PRO A 173 -5.46 -10.90 -5.43
N LEU A 174 -6.36 -11.80 -5.87
CA LEU A 174 -7.17 -11.57 -7.09
C LEU A 174 -8.10 -10.36 -6.96
N VAL A 175 -8.65 -10.14 -5.78
CA VAL A 175 -9.56 -9.01 -5.54
C VAL A 175 -8.76 -7.71 -5.39
N ARG A 176 -7.65 -7.73 -4.66
CA ARG A 176 -6.75 -6.58 -4.55
C ARG A 176 -6.09 -6.18 -5.87
N PHE A 177 -6.01 -7.11 -6.81
CA PHE A 177 -5.57 -6.79 -8.17
C PHE A 177 -6.46 -5.75 -8.84
N VAL A 178 -7.73 -5.60 -8.49
CA VAL A 178 -8.63 -4.57 -9.06
C VAL A 178 -8.11 -3.17 -8.77
N ASP A 179 -7.67 -2.88 -7.55
CA ASP A 179 -7.06 -1.59 -7.20
C ASP A 179 -5.81 -1.30 -8.04
N PHE A 180 -4.95 -2.31 -8.18
CA PHE A 180 -3.75 -2.22 -9.02
C PHE A 180 -4.12 -2.02 -10.50
N TYR A 181 -5.15 -2.71 -10.99
CA TYR A 181 -5.65 -2.58 -12.35
C TYR A 181 -6.19 -1.18 -12.64
N LEU A 182 -6.93 -0.58 -11.70
CA LEU A 182 -7.36 0.82 -11.80
C LEU A 182 -6.16 1.76 -11.90
N GLY A 183 -5.08 1.49 -11.19
CA GLY A 183 -3.81 2.22 -11.33
C GLY A 183 -3.20 2.10 -12.74
N ILE A 184 -3.28 0.91 -13.37
CA ILE A 184 -2.85 0.73 -14.76
C ILE A 184 -3.66 1.63 -15.71
N LEU A 185 -4.98 1.59 -15.59
CA LEU A 185 -5.88 2.40 -16.42
C LEU A 185 -5.66 3.90 -16.21
N LEU A 186 -5.44 4.31 -14.96
CA LEU A 186 -5.15 5.70 -14.61
C LEU A 186 -3.88 6.19 -15.28
N CYS A 187 -2.82 5.36 -15.35
CA CYS A 187 -1.60 5.71 -16.03
C CYS A 187 -1.81 5.88 -17.54
N GLN A 188 -2.60 5.01 -18.18
CA GLN A 188 -2.93 5.19 -19.59
C GLN A 188 -3.69 6.49 -19.85
N PHE A 189 -4.60 6.88 -18.95
CA PHE A 189 -5.28 8.17 -19.04
C PHE A 189 -4.30 9.33 -18.87
N TYR A 190 -3.38 9.24 -17.90
CA TYR A 190 -2.35 10.25 -17.66
C TYR A 190 -1.42 10.43 -18.87
N GLU A 191 -0.98 9.33 -19.52
CA GLU A 191 -0.13 9.38 -20.71
C GLU A 191 -0.83 10.03 -21.91
N ARG A 192 -2.16 9.86 -22.05
CA ARG A 192 -2.94 10.48 -23.14
C ARG A 192 -3.22 11.97 -22.96
N LYS A 193 -3.26 12.44 -21.72
CA LYS A 193 -3.51 13.84 -21.36
C LYS A 193 -2.46 14.34 -20.35
N PRO A 194 -1.19 14.42 -20.75
CA PRO A 194 -0.10 14.74 -19.81
C PRO A 194 -0.17 16.19 -19.26
N SER A 195 -0.84 17.10 -19.94
CA SER A 195 -0.98 18.49 -19.54
C SER A 195 -2.39 18.82 -19.03
N MET A 196 -2.80 18.22 -17.93
CA MET A 196 -3.91 18.78 -17.17
C MET A 196 -3.40 20.02 -16.43
N ASP A 197 -4.03 21.17 -16.68
CA ASP A 197 -3.77 22.39 -15.90
C ASP A 197 -4.36 22.20 -14.49
N ALA A 198 -3.62 21.46 -13.65
CA ALA A 198 -4.02 21.15 -12.29
C ALA A 198 -3.86 22.42 -11.43
N ARG A 199 -4.98 23.11 -11.23
CA ARG A 199 -5.02 24.36 -10.46
C ARG A 199 -4.94 24.06 -8.96
N ASN A 200 -4.43 25.01 -8.19
CA ASN A 200 -4.30 24.90 -6.72
C ASN A 200 -5.60 24.45 -6.03
N TRP A 201 -6.76 24.91 -6.48
CA TRP A 201 -8.04 24.56 -5.89
C TRP A 201 -8.37 23.05 -6.05
N MET A 202 -7.88 22.40 -7.13
CA MET A 202 -8.10 20.95 -7.34
C MET A 202 -7.38 20.12 -6.27
N GLU A 203 -6.12 20.49 -5.93
CA GLU A 203 -5.37 19.81 -4.87
C GLU A 203 -6.09 19.94 -3.52
N VAL A 204 -6.55 21.17 -3.18
CA VAL A 204 -7.27 21.43 -1.94
C VAL A 204 -8.62 20.70 -1.91
N LEU A 205 -9.36 20.74 -3.01
CA LEU A 205 -10.66 20.06 -3.13
C LEU A 205 -10.52 18.54 -2.92
N LEU A 206 -9.50 17.93 -3.49
CA LEU A 206 -9.25 16.48 -3.32
C LEU A 206 -8.83 16.13 -1.90
N ILE A 207 -8.10 17.01 -1.22
CA ILE A 207 -7.80 16.84 0.22
C ILE A 207 -9.11 16.91 1.04
N VAL A 208 -10.00 17.87 0.73
CA VAL A 208 -11.32 17.97 1.38
C VAL A 208 -12.14 16.72 1.11
N PHE A 209 -12.17 16.23 -0.13
CA PHE A 209 -12.88 14.99 -0.47
C PHE A 209 -12.30 13.76 0.23
N LEU A 210 -10.97 13.71 0.44
CA LEU A 210 -10.37 12.66 1.24
C LEU A 210 -10.89 12.70 2.69
N PHE A 211 -10.91 13.86 3.32
CA PHE A 211 -11.46 13.99 4.68
C PHE A 211 -12.95 13.66 4.74
N LEU A 212 -13.73 14.04 3.73
CA LEU A 212 -15.15 13.66 3.65
C LEU A 212 -15.33 12.14 3.50
N ALA A 213 -14.55 11.49 2.66
CA ALA A 213 -14.59 10.04 2.51
C ALA A 213 -14.22 9.32 3.82
N LEU A 214 -13.21 9.83 4.54
CA LEU A 214 -12.81 9.30 5.84
C LEU A 214 -13.91 9.51 6.90
N ALA A 215 -14.61 10.65 6.87
CA ALA A 215 -15.72 10.95 7.79
C ALA A 215 -16.97 10.09 7.50
N VAL A 216 -17.23 9.78 6.23
CA VAL A 216 -18.37 8.96 5.81
C VAL A 216 -18.11 7.46 6.02
N TYR A 217 -16.84 7.03 6.05
CA TYR A 217 -16.43 5.64 6.16
C TYR A 217 -17.16 4.81 7.23
N PRO A 218 -17.36 5.28 8.49
CA PRO A 218 -18.04 4.49 9.53
C PRO A 218 -19.50 4.17 9.20
N PHE A 219 -20.13 4.96 8.33
CA PHE A 219 -21.54 4.84 7.95
C PHE A 219 -21.74 4.01 6.68
N MET A 220 -20.64 3.62 6.00
CA MET A 220 -20.71 2.85 4.76
C MET A 220 -20.78 1.35 5.02
N ASP A 221 -21.43 0.64 4.10
CA ASP A 221 -21.43 -0.82 4.09
C ASP A 221 -20.00 -1.38 4.01
N ALA A 222 -19.73 -2.44 4.77
CA ALA A 222 -18.40 -3.05 4.87
C ALA A 222 -17.82 -3.47 3.51
N LYS A 223 -18.66 -3.85 2.54
CA LYS A 223 -18.24 -4.25 1.19
C LYS A 223 -17.81 -3.05 0.33
N LEU A 224 -18.33 -1.86 0.62
CA LEU A 224 -18.02 -0.62 -0.12
C LEU A 224 -16.85 0.15 0.49
N ARG A 225 -16.70 0.12 1.82
CA ARG A 225 -15.69 0.91 2.52
C ARG A 225 -14.25 0.39 2.34
N ASN A 226 -14.06 -0.89 2.01
CA ASN A 226 -12.71 -1.47 1.91
C ASN A 226 -11.86 -0.90 0.75
N ALA A 227 -12.49 -0.57 -0.39
CA ALA A 227 -11.80 0.03 -1.52
C ALA A 227 -12.68 0.96 -2.36
N PRO A 228 -13.91 0.59 -2.79
CA PRO A 228 -14.71 1.38 -3.73
C PRO A 228 -14.97 2.81 -3.28
N LEU A 229 -15.21 3.03 -1.99
CA LEU A 229 -15.39 4.37 -1.43
C LEU A 229 -14.18 5.27 -1.76
N PHE A 230 -12.96 4.72 -1.62
CA PHE A 230 -11.74 5.48 -1.79
C PHE A 230 -11.32 5.65 -3.26
N TRP A 231 -11.81 4.83 -4.20
CA TRP A 231 -11.49 5.00 -5.62
C TRP A 231 -11.90 6.38 -6.14
N LEU A 232 -13.07 6.88 -5.69
CA LEU A 232 -13.59 8.19 -6.09
C LEU A 232 -12.65 9.34 -5.76
N VAL A 233 -11.84 9.20 -4.73
CA VAL A 233 -10.89 10.22 -4.27
C VAL A 233 -9.47 9.91 -4.71
N LEU A 234 -9.01 8.68 -4.56
CA LEU A 234 -7.63 8.30 -4.80
C LEU A 234 -7.22 8.36 -6.27
N LEU A 235 -8.14 7.98 -7.18
CA LEU A 235 -7.84 8.05 -8.62
C LEU A 235 -7.60 9.49 -9.08
N PRO A 236 -8.51 10.47 -8.86
CA PRO A 236 -8.24 11.85 -9.23
C PRO A 236 -7.08 12.47 -8.41
N MET A 237 -6.89 12.06 -7.14
CA MET A 237 -5.78 12.53 -6.33
C MET A 237 -4.42 12.14 -6.94
N ILE A 238 -4.21 10.87 -7.28
CA ILE A 238 -2.97 10.42 -7.92
C ILE A 238 -2.75 11.17 -9.24
N LEU A 239 -3.82 11.36 -10.04
CA LEU A 239 -3.73 12.05 -11.33
C LEU A 239 -3.32 13.53 -11.18
N VAL A 240 -3.96 14.26 -10.27
CA VAL A 240 -3.70 15.69 -10.04
C VAL A 240 -2.32 15.89 -9.42
N PHE A 241 -1.97 15.13 -8.40
CA PHE A 241 -0.65 15.24 -7.77
C PHE A 241 0.49 14.73 -8.66
N ALA A 242 0.21 13.86 -9.64
CA ALA A 242 1.20 13.47 -10.65
C ALA A 242 1.61 14.62 -11.57
N GLN A 243 0.80 15.68 -11.68
CA GLN A 243 1.14 16.89 -12.48
C GLN A 243 2.18 17.80 -11.79
N GLU A 244 2.36 17.66 -10.46
CA GLU A 244 3.34 18.43 -9.66
C GLU A 244 3.23 19.96 -9.75
N SER A 245 2.06 20.51 -10.06
CA SER A 245 1.89 21.90 -10.47
C SER A 245 1.39 22.84 -9.38
N GLY A 246 0.61 22.36 -8.41
CA GLY A 246 -0.05 23.20 -7.41
C GLY A 246 0.81 23.58 -6.20
N THR A 247 0.22 24.32 -5.26
CA THR A 247 0.90 24.80 -4.04
C THR A 247 1.21 23.67 -3.07
N VAL A 248 0.26 22.72 -2.88
CA VAL A 248 0.50 21.55 -2.05
C VAL A 248 1.56 20.66 -2.67
N SER A 249 1.54 20.50 -4.00
CA SER A 249 2.59 19.77 -4.74
C SER A 249 3.98 20.37 -4.49
N ARG A 250 4.11 21.69 -4.41
CA ARG A 250 5.40 22.34 -4.08
C ARG A 250 5.88 21.98 -2.68
N LEU A 251 4.98 21.95 -1.69
CA LEU A 251 5.30 21.52 -0.33
C LEU A 251 5.71 20.05 -0.31
N LEU A 252 4.97 19.18 -0.99
CA LEU A 252 5.26 17.74 -1.07
C LEU A 252 6.60 17.46 -1.78
N LYS A 253 7.06 18.31 -2.68
CA LYS A 253 8.39 18.19 -3.33
C LYS A 253 9.55 18.72 -2.48
N SER A 254 9.30 19.21 -1.27
CA SER A 254 10.37 19.63 -0.35
C SER A 254 11.28 18.47 0.02
N ARG A 255 12.57 18.78 0.25
CA ARG A 255 13.59 17.76 0.63
C ARG A 255 13.17 16.89 1.83
N PRO A 256 12.62 17.46 2.92
CA PRO A 256 12.14 16.65 4.06
C PRO A 256 11.03 15.67 3.66
N MET A 257 10.05 16.11 2.87
CA MET A 257 8.94 15.26 2.46
C MET A 257 9.39 14.13 1.52
N LEU A 258 10.29 14.42 0.59
CA LEU A 258 10.89 13.39 -0.28
C LEU A 258 11.71 12.37 0.52
N PHE A 259 12.43 12.82 1.53
CA PHE A 259 13.17 11.95 2.45
C PHE A 259 12.20 11.03 3.21
N LEU A 260 11.15 11.57 3.84
CA LEU A 260 10.13 10.80 4.54
C LEU A 260 9.44 9.79 3.61
N GLY A 261 9.14 10.20 2.38
CA GLY A 261 8.61 9.30 1.34
C GLY A 261 9.54 8.13 0.99
N SER A 262 10.85 8.29 1.14
CA SER A 262 11.81 7.19 0.93
C SER A 262 11.77 6.14 2.04
N LEU A 263 11.31 6.49 3.24
CA LEU A 263 11.21 5.61 4.40
C LEU A 263 9.94 4.75 4.42
N THR A 264 9.04 4.94 3.46
CA THR A 264 7.71 4.30 3.45
C THR A 264 7.76 2.79 3.57
N MET A 265 8.65 2.12 2.86
CA MET A 265 8.71 0.66 2.84
C MET A 265 9.21 0.06 4.17
N PRO A 266 10.35 0.52 4.73
CA PRO A 266 10.77 0.11 6.07
C PRO A 266 9.69 0.40 7.13
N LEU A 267 9.11 1.61 7.11
CA LEU A 267 8.07 2.01 8.04
C LEU A 267 6.87 1.05 7.95
N PHE A 268 6.40 0.77 6.74
CA PHE A 268 5.27 -0.15 6.52
C PHE A 268 5.52 -1.54 7.09
N LEU A 269 6.70 -2.12 6.92
CA LEU A 269 6.97 -3.50 7.36
C LEU A 269 7.29 -3.62 8.86
N THR A 270 7.75 -2.55 9.51
CA THR A 270 8.21 -2.61 10.89
C THR A 270 7.21 -2.05 11.91
N HIS A 271 6.31 -1.14 11.50
CA HIS A 271 5.51 -0.37 12.45
C HIS A 271 4.67 -1.23 13.41
N GLN A 272 3.95 -2.23 12.92
CA GLN A 272 3.02 -2.99 13.75
C GLN A 272 3.77 -3.84 14.81
N MET A 273 4.92 -4.43 14.45
CA MET A 273 5.76 -5.15 15.40
C MET A 273 6.33 -4.20 16.47
N LEU A 274 6.81 -3.03 16.05
CA LEU A 274 7.39 -2.04 16.97
C LEU A 274 6.34 -1.43 17.89
N ILE A 275 5.15 -1.11 17.40
CA ILE A 275 4.01 -0.71 18.24
C ILE A 275 3.76 -1.78 19.31
N GLY A 276 3.61 -3.04 18.90
CA GLY A 276 3.33 -4.12 19.84
C GLY A 276 4.44 -4.33 20.89
N ILE A 277 5.70 -4.09 20.55
CA ILE A 277 6.83 -4.17 21.51
C ILE A 277 6.78 -2.98 22.47
N LEU A 278 6.62 -1.75 21.97
CA LEU A 278 6.63 -0.53 22.78
C LEU A 278 5.45 -0.49 23.76
N LEU A 279 4.25 -0.84 23.31
CA LEU A 279 3.07 -0.89 24.17
C LEU A 279 3.21 -1.90 25.32
N ARG A 280 3.88 -3.02 25.09
CA ARG A 280 4.14 -4.03 26.13
C ARG A 280 5.26 -3.63 27.10
N ARG A 281 6.28 -2.90 26.62
CA ARG A 281 7.45 -2.52 27.42
C ARG A 281 7.25 -1.25 28.24
N LEU A 282 6.35 -0.38 27.82
CA LEU A 282 6.15 0.95 28.37
C LEU A 282 4.65 1.20 28.70
N PRO A 283 3.97 0.35 29.50
CA PRO A 283 2.52 0.41 29.69
C PRO A 283 2.05 1.64 30.49
N GLU A 284 2.94 2.31 31.22
CA GLU A 284 2.58 3.43 32.12
C GLU A 284 2.67 4.80 31.46
N ILE A 285 3.18 4.91 30.23
CA ILE A 285 3.36 6.19 29.55
C ILE A 285 1.99 6.80 29.16
N PRO A 286 1.78 8.13 29.30
CA PRO A 286 0.58 8.80 28.80
C PRO A 286 0.38 8.59 27.30
N ALA A 287 -0.88 8.51 26.85
CA ALA A 287 -1.23 8.10 25.47
C ALA A 287 -0.55 8.94 24.39
N MET A 288 -0.57 10.28 24.51
CA MET A 288 0.06 11.17 23.53
C MET A 288 1.59 11.03 23.50
N LEU A 289 2.21 10.81 24.67
CA LEU A 289 3.66 10.58 24.75
C LEU A 289 4.01 9.22 24.13
N MET A 290 3.20 8.18 24.36
CA MET A 290 3.37 6.88 23.72
C MET A 290 3.29 6.98 22.20
N LEU A 291 2.32 7.72 21.67
CA LEU A 291 2.21 7.97 20.23
C LEU A 291 3.48 8.65 19.68
N ALA A 292 3.95 9.71 20.36
CA ALA A 292 5.17 10.42 19.95
C ALA A 292 6.40 9.51 20.00
N VAL A 293 6.56 8.69 21.03
CA VAL A 293 7.64 7.70 21.16
C VAL A 293 7.56 6.66 20.03
N CYS A 294 6.37 6.12 19.76
CA CYS A 294 6.19 5.16 18.67
C CYS A 294 6.59 5.78 17.32
N ILE A 295 6.10 6.98 16.99
CA ILE A 295 6.44 7.67 15.75
C ILE A 295 7.95 7.90 15.65
N PHE A 296 8.57 8.41 16.70
CA PHE A 296 10.02 8.68 16.72
C PHE A 296 10.83 7.41 16.51
N VAL A 297 10.59 6.36 17.30
CA VAL A 297 11.32 5.08 17.24
C VAL A 297 11.16 4.43 15.87
N ILE A 298 9.94 4.40 15.33
CA ILE A 298 9.67 3.77 14.03
C ILE A 298 10.36 4.54 12.90
N LEU A 299 10.38 5.88 12.93
CA LEU A 299 11.10 6.68 11.94
C LEU A 299 12.62 6.45 12.02
N MET A 300 13.21 6.41 13.22
CA MET A 300 14.62 6.15 13.42
C MET A 300 15.03 4.76 12.94
N ILE A 301 14.26 3.73 13.28
CA ILE A 301 14.50 2.36 12.81
C ILE A 301 14.35 2.27 11.30
N SER A 302 13.29 2.89 10.73
CA SER A 302 13.07 2.92 9.29
C SER A 302 14.21 3.59 8.54
N TRP A 303 14.78 4.64 9.09
CA TRP A 303 15.95 5.31 8.53
C TRP A 303 17.18 4.40 8.55
N GLY A 304 17.50 3.78 9.71
CA GLY A 304 18.60 2.83 9.82
C GLY A 304 18.48 1.65 8.85
N VAL A 305 17.29 1.05 8.77
CA VAL A 305 16.98 -0.04 7.82
C VAL A 305 17.14 0.43 6.37
N GLN A 306 16.68 1.65 6.03
CA GLN A 306 16.85 2.20 4.69
C GLN A 306 18.32 2.35 4.30
N ILE A 307 19.19 2.77 5.22
CA ILE A 307 20.65 2.85 4.98
C ILE A 307 21.23 1.47 4.68
N ILE A 308 20.90 0.47 5.49
CA ILE A 308 21.38 -0.91 5.33
C ILE A 308 20.95 -1.48 3.98
N ILE A 309 19.64 -1.39 3.66
CA ILE A 309 19.09 -1.93 2.42
C ILE A 309 19.67 -1.21 1.20
N SER A 310 19.83 0.12 1.26
CA SER A 310 20.41 0.87 0.15
C SER A 310 21.85 0.47 -0.17
N ARG A 311 22.63 0.03 0.83
CA ARG A 311 23.97 -0.53 0.63
C ARG A 311 23.92 -1.93 0.02
N LEU A 312 23.02 -2.80 0.53
CA LEU A 312 22.86 -4.18 0.02
C LEU A 312 22.36 -4.24 -1.43
N ILE A 313 21.52 -3.29 -1.84
CA ILE A 313 20.98 -3.26 -3.22
C ILE A 313 21.99 -2.70 -4.22
N ARG A 314 22.97 -1.91 -3.78
CA ARG A 314 24.03 -1.38 -4.65
C ARG A 314 25.13 -2.40 -4.94
N LEU A 315 25.25 -3.45 -4.12
CA LEU A 315 26.09 -4.62 -4.35
C LEU A 315 25.40 -5.62 -5.27
#